data_5e86e7adab1387638c03c5a9683d05c2
#
_entry.id   5e86e7adab1387638c03c5a9683d05c2
#
_cell.length_a   1.000
_cell.length_b   1.000
_cell.length_c   1.000
_cell.angle_alpha   90.00
_cell.angle_beta   90.00
_cell.angle_gamma   90.00
#
_symmetry.space_group_name_H-M   'P 1'
#
loop_
_entity.id
_entity.type
_entity.pdbx_description
1 polymer ?
#
loop_
_entity_poly.entity_id
_entity_poly.type
_entity_poly.pdbx_seq_one_letter_code
_entity_poly.pdbx_strand_id
1 'polypeptide(L)'
;MNTVYERLNALQIKLPEIPPPVVDGYVPLFEPFVRTGNLIYLSGRLAKKDGKPYSGKLGQQITTAEGRQAARDVAIEVLATLQTALGDLNKVKRIVKMTVLVNSAPDFTESHEVANGASKLLCEVFGERGAHARTTLVGRRSHSAPVWKSR
;
A
#
# COMPACT_ATOMS: atom_id res chain seq x y z
N MET A 1 17.90 12.02 16.85
CA MET A 1 16.79 11.18 16.33
C MET A 1 16.88 11.16 14.82
N ASN A 2 16.87 9.98 14.22
CA ASN A 2 16.90 9.90 12.77
C ASN A 2 15.60 10.43 12.18
N THR A 3 15.69 11.31 11.20
CA THR A 3 14.53 11.78 10.42
C THR A 3 13.92 10.65 9.60
N VAL A 4 12.71 10.86 9.09
CA VAL A 4 12.07 9.89 8.17
C VAL A 4 12.96 9.62 6.94
N TYR A 5 13.60 10.65 6.40
CA TYR A 5 14.46 10.52 5.22
C TYR A 5 15.78 9.78 5.49
N GLU A 6 16.37 9.96 6.66
CA GLU A 6 17.54 9.18 7.07
C GLU A 6 17.19 7.68 7.19
N ARG A 7 16.00 7.36 7.72
CA ARG A 7 15.51 5.99 7.79
C ARG A 7 15.22 5.41 6.41
N LEU A 8 14.58 6.16 5.53
CA LEU A 8 14.35 5.75 4.13
C LEU A 8 15.69 5.47 3.42
N ASN A 9 16.68 6.35 3.62
CA ASN A 9 18.00 6.17 3.04
C ASN A 9 18.72 4.92 3.61
N ALA A 10 18.66 4.70 4.91
CA ALA A 10 19.21 3.51 5.54
C ALA A 10 18.57 2.21 5.04
N LEU A 11 17.27 2.25 4.70
CA LEU A 11 16.52 1.16 4.09
C LEU A 11 16.74 1.05 2.56
N GLN A 12 17.54 1.94 1.98
CA GLN A 12 17.78 2.05 0.53
C GLN A 12 16.48 2.26 -0.27
N ILE A 13 15.50 2.95 0.32
CA ILE A 13 14.22 3.23 -0.30
C ILE A 13 14.25 4.63 -0.94
N LYS A 14 14.09 4.66 -2.26
CA LYS A 14 13.81 5.86 -3.02
C LYS A 14 12.30 5.89 -3.31
N LEU A 15 11.62 6.94 -2.86
CA LEU A 15 10.19 7.09 -3.12
C LEU A 15 9.95 7.31 -4.61
N PRO A 16 9.03 6.56 -5.23
CA PRO A 16 8.68 6.74 -6.63
C PRO A 16 7.91 8.06 -6.83
N GLU A 17 7.97 8.59 -8.05
CA GLU A 17 7.01 9.60 -8.46
C GLU A 17 5.63 8.94 -8.60
N ILE A 18 4.60 9.63 -8.11
CA ILE A 18 3.23 9.17 -8.24
C ILE A 18 2.59 9.92 -9.41
N PRO A 19 2.43 9.28 -10.58
CA PRO A 19 1.75 9.92 -11.70
C PRO A 19 0.28 10.18 -11.37
N PRO A 20 -0.36 11.13 -12.05
CA PRO A 20 -1.81 11.28 -11.99
C PRO A 20 -2.50 9.93 -12.25
N PRO A 21 -3.63 9.65 -11.60
CA PRO A 21 -4.34 8.40 -11.78
C PRO A 21 -5.00 8.36 -13.16
N VAL A 22 -4.26 7.94 -14.18
CA VAL A 22 -4.74 7.69 -15.53
C VAL A 22 -4.60 6.21 -15.83
N VAL A 23 -5.69 5.56 -16.19
CA VAL A 23 -5.70 4.15 -16.57
C VAL A 23 -6.33 4.04 -17.96
N ASP A 24 -5.55 3.59 -18.94
CA ASP A 24 -5.98 3.41 -20.34
C ASP A 24 -6.68 4.65 -20.93
N GLY A 25 -6.16 5.86 -20.63
CA GLY A 25 -6.74 7.14 -21.08
C GLY A 25 -7.97 7.60 -20.28
N TYR A 26 -8.43 6.81 -19.30
CA TYR A 26 -9.50 7.17 -18.40
C TYR A 26 -8.97 7.90 -17.17
N VAL A 27 -9.52 9.08 -16.88
CA VAL A 27 -9.24 9.81 -15.64
C VAL A 27 -10.25 9.37 -14.58
N PRO A 28 -9.83 8.69 -13.50
CA PRO A 28 -10.75 8.26 -12.45
C PRO A 28 -11.42 9.46 -11.79
N LEU A 29 -12.68 9.28 -11.41
CA LEU A 29 -13.46 10.28 -10.66
C LEU A 29 -13.16 10.24 -9.16
N PHE A 30 -11.90 10.02 -8.78
CA PHE A 30 -11.46 10.04 -7.39
C PHE A 30 -10.06 10.63 -7.27
N GLU A 31 -9.78 11.23 -6.13
CA GLU A 31 -8.49 11.82 -5.81
C GLU A 31 -7.53 10.79 -5.20
N PRO A 32 -6.20 10.91 -5.41
CA PRO A 32 -5.22 10.03 -4.76
C PRO A 32 -5.21 10.18 -3.24
N PHE A 33 -5.62 11.33 -2.73
CA PHE A 33 -5.81 11.60 -1.31
C PHE A 33 -6.79 12.74 -1.09
N VAL A 34 -7.41 12.77 0.08
CA VAL A 34 -8.25 13.87 0.54
C VAL A 34 -7.79 14.29 1.94
N ARG A 35 -7.63 15.59 2.16
CA ARG A 35 -7.31 16.13 3.46
C ARG A 35 -8.54 16.78 4.10
N THR A 36 -8.79 16.47 5.37
CA THR A 36 -9.79 17.14 6.19
C THR A 36 -9.19 17.42 7.57
N GLY A 37 -9.08 18.70 7.93
CA GLY A 37 -8.37 19.12 9.14
C GLY A 37 -6.94 18.56 9.17
N ASN A 38 -6.62 17.79 10.18
CA ASN A 38 -5.31 17.16 10.38
C ASN A 38 -5.25 15.70 9.89
N LEU A 39 -6.28 15.21 9.23
CA LEU A 39 -6.34 13.86 8.67
C LEU A 39 -6.16 13.88 7.16
N ILE A 40 -5.43 12.90 6.66
CA ILE A 40 -5.28 12.63 5.24
C ILE A 40 -5.76 11.20 4.98
N TYR A 41 -6.76 11.08 4.12
CA TYR A 41 -7.28 9.81 3.62
C TYR A 41 -6.65 9.52 2.27
N LEU A 42 -6.03 8.37 2.13
CA LEU A 42 -5.41 7.94 0.88
C LEU A 42 -6.30 6.93 0.16
N SER A 43 -6.40 7.09 -1.15
CA SER A 43 -7.01 6.07 -2.01
C SER A 43 -6.19 4.80 -2.03
N GLY A 44 -6.84 3.65 -2.22
CA GLY A 44 -6.19 2.36 -2.28
C GLY A 44 -5.15 2.25 -3.40
N ARG A 45 -4.12 1.47 -3.16
CA ARG A 45 -3.07 1.15 -4.12
C ARG A 45 -3.09 -0.34 -4.44
N LEU A 46 -2.80 -0.68 -5.69
CA LEU A 46 -2.70 -2.06 -6.15
C LEU A 46 -1.25 -2.52 -6.11
N ALA A 47 -1.03 -3.75 -5.65
CA ALA A 47 0.26 -4.37 -5.80
C ALA A 47 0.61 -4.55 -7.29
N LYS A 48 1.87 -4.30 -7.63
CA LYS A 48 2.40 -4.43 -8.98
C LYS A 48 3.63 -5.34 -8.98
N LYS A 49 3.82 -6.02 -10.09
CA LYS A 49 5.05 -6.74 -10.42
C LYS A 49 5.44 -6.34 -11.84
N ASP A 50 6.67 -5.85 -12.01
CA ASP A 50 7.18 -5.35 -13.29
C ASP A 50 6.28 -4.27 -13.93
N GLY A 51 5.75 -3.35 -13.09
CA GLY A 51 4.89 -2.25 -13.52
C GLY A 51 3.44 -2.64 -13.86
N LYS A 52 3.09 -3.93 -13.78
CA LYS A 52 1.74 -4.44 -14.06
C LYS A 52 1.04 -4.85 -12.76
N PRO A 53 -0.32 -4.77 -12.69
CA PRO A 53 -1.04 -5.28 -11.55
C PRO A 53 -0.64 -6.73 -11.23
N TYR A 54 -0.26 -6.99 -9.98
CA TYR A 54 0.13 -8.32 -9.54
C TYR A 54 -1.13 -9.20 -9.46
N SER A 55 -1.24 -10.16 -10.36
CA SER A 55 -2.38 -11.08 -10.45
C SER A 55 -2.04 -12.43 -9.85
N GLY A 56 -3.04 -13.07 -9.25
CA GLY A 56 -2.92 -14.37 -8.61
C GLY A 56 -3.60 -14.42 -7.25
N LYS A 57 -3.60 -15.59 -6.64
CA LYS A 57 -4.14 -15.83 -5.31
C LYS A 57 -3.04 -16.28 -4.36
N LEU A 58 -2.99 -15.66 -3.20
CA LEU A 58 -2.19 -16.13 -2.08
C LEU A 58 -2.60 -17.57 -1.69
N GLY A 59 -1.61 -18.40 -1.43
CA GLY A 59 -1.84 -19.81 -1.15
C GLY A 59 -2.03 -20.69 -2.39
N GLN A 60 -2.00 -20.14 -3.60
CA GLN A 60 -1.99 -20.88 -4.88
C GLN A 60 -0.82 -20.43 -5.75
N GLN A 61 -0.96 -19.29 -6.46
CA GLN A 61 0.06 -18.78 -7.37
C GLN A 61 1.09 -17.88 -6.66
N ILE A 62 0.73 -17.32 -5.50
CA ILE A 62 1.53 -16.35 -4.75
C ILE A 62 1.78 -16.93 -3.36
N THR A 63 3.04 -16.97 -2.97
CA THR A 63 3.44 -17.38 -1.63
C THR A 63 3.22 -16.25 -0.62
N THR A 64 3.18 -16.59 0.67
CA THR A 64 3.11 -15.61 1.76
C THR A 64 4.28 -14.62 1.72
N ALA A 65 5.49 -15.10 1.40
CA ALA A 65 6.68 -14.27 1.29
C ALA A 65 6.57 -13.25 0.15
N GLU A 66 6.10 -13.67 -1.03
CA GLU A 66 5.85 -12.77 -2.17
C GLU A 66 4.74 -11.77 -1.86
N GLY A 67 3.67 -12.20 -1.20
CA GLY A 67 2.59 -11.32 -0.75
C GLY A 67 3.06 -10.29 0.26
N ARG A 68 3.92 -10.67 1.20
CA ARG A 68 4.55 -9.76 2.17
C ARG A 68 5.42 -8.71 1.48
N GLN A 69 6.20 -9.12 0.49
CA GLN A 69 7.00 -8.17 -0.31
C GLN A 69 6.11 -7.23 -1.10
N ALA A 70 5.06 -7.75 -1.76
CA ALA A 70 4.09 -6.93 -2.49
C ALA A 70 3.40 -5.89 -1.58
N ALA A 71 3.04 -6.27 -0.36
CA ALA A 71 2.47 -5.35 0.62
C ALA A 71 3.47 -4.26 1.04
N ARG A 72 4.76 -4.61 1.19
CA ARG A 72 5.83 -3.65 1.44
C ARG A 72 5.97 -2.64 0.29
N ASP A 73 5.96 -3.12 -0.96
CA ASP A 73 6.09 -2.28 -2.14
C ASP A 73 4.90 -1.31 -2.28
N VAL A 74 3.68 -1.78 -2.02
CA VAL A 74 2.49 -0.91 -1.94
C VAL A 74 2.65 0.16 -0.86
N ALA A 75 3.22 -0.17 0.29
CA ALA A 75 3.44 0.80 1.35
C ALA A 75 4.47 1.87 0.95
N ILE A 76 5.44 1.57 0.09
CA ILE A 76 6.35 2.57 -0.51
C ILE A 76 5.56 3.55 -1.39
N GLU A 77 4.62 3.08 -2.22
CA GLU A 77 3.74 3.96 -3.01
C GLU A 77 2.83 4.82 -2.11
N VAL A 78 2.37 4.27 -0.97
CA VAL A 78 1.61 5.03 0.04
C VAL A 78 2.46 6.15 0.63
N LEU A 79 3.72 5.88 0.99
CA LEU A 79 4.66 6.90 1.48
C LEU A 79 4.91 7.99 0.43
N ALA A 80 5.06 7.63 -0.83
CA ALA A 80 5.22 8.58 -1.93
C ALA A 80 3.98 9.47 -2.10
N THR A 81 2.77 8.90 -1.95
CA THR A 81 1.52 9.67 -1.98
C THR A 81 1.42 10.63 -0.79
N LEU A 82 1.82 10.20 0.41
CA LEU A 82 1.91 11.07 1.59
C LEU A 82 2.92 12.19 1.39
N GLN A 83 4.07 11.90 0.77
CA GLN A 83 5.07 12.90 0.41
C GLN A 83 4.46 13.97 -0.50
N THR A 84 3.71 13.57 -1.52
CA THR A 84 3.00 14.49 -2.42
C THR A 84 1.98 15.34 -1.66
N ALA A 85 1.22 14.73 -0.74
CA ALA A 85 0.18 15.41 0.02
C ALA A 85 0.71 16.42 1.04
N LEU A 86 1.90 16.18 1.63
CA LEU A 86 2.44 16.95 2.75
C LEU A 86 3.64 17.81 2.38
N GLY A 87 4.34 17.49 1.29
CA GLY A 87 5.63 18.04 0.91
C GLY A 87 6.79 17.58 1.81
N ASP A 88 6.51 17.09 3.01
CA ASP A 88 7.50 16.62 3.97
C ASP A 88 6.90 15.53 4.89
N LEU A 89 7.45 14.31 4.84
CA LEU A 89 7.00 13.18 5.66
C LEU A 89 7.29 13.35 7.16
N ASN A 90 8.21 14.22 7.55
CA ASN A 90 8.44 14.52 8.97
C ASN A 90 7.21 15.15 9.64
N LYS A 91 6.31 15.76 8.86
CA LYS A 91 5.03 16.31 9.33
C LYS A 91 4.02 15.26 9.76
N VAL A 92 4.21 14.00 9.39
CA VAL A 92 3.33 12.89 9.82
C VAL A 92 3.44 12.73 11.33
N LYS A 93 2.36 12.99 12.04
CA LYS A 93 2.29 12.82 13.49
C LYS A 93 2.06 11.39 13.90
N ARG A 94 1.24 10.66 13.13
CA ARG A 94 0.92 9.25 13.38
C ARG A 94 0.25 8.63 12.16
N ILE A 95 0.53 7.37 11.91
CA ILE A 95 -0.32 6.53 11.07
C ILE A 95 -1.48 6.06 11.93
N VAL A 96 -2.71 6.40 11.53
CA VAL A 96 -3.90 6.12 12.35
C VAL A 96 -4.44 4.72 12.10
N LYS A 97 -4.68 4.40 10.81
CA LYS A 97 -5.29 3.13 10.42
C LYS A 97 -4.79 2.71 9.04
N MET A 98 -4.66 1.40 8.86
CA MET A 98 -4.41 0.77 7.57
C MET A 98 -5.42 -0.34 7.33
N THR A 99 -5.96 -0.40 6.11
CA THR A 99 -6.78 -1.51 5.63
C THR A 99 -6.02 -2.21 4.52
N VAL A 100 -5.83 -3.52 4.66
CA VAL A 100 -5.17 -4.36 3.66
C VAL A 100 -6.19 -5.33 3.09
N LEU A 101 -6.33 -5.32 1.77
CA LEU A 101 -7.17 -6.27 1.04
C LEU A 101 -6.27 -7.29 0.35
N VAL A 102 -6.48 -8.55 0.62
CA VAL A 102 -5.73 -9.65 0.00
C VAL A 102 -6.66 -10.53 -0.83
N ASN A 103 -6.19 -10.96 -2.00
CA ASN A 103 -6.86 -11.98 -2.80
C ASN A 103 -6.20 -13.32 -2.49
N SER A 104 -6.95 -14.27 -1.92
CA SER A 104 -6.39 -15.54 -1.48
C SER A 104 -7.27 -16.74 -1.81
N ALA A 105 -6.67 -17.93 -1.74
CA ALA A 105 -7.40 -19.18 -1.73
C ALA A 105 -8.30 -19.29 -0.50
N PRO A 106 -9.37 -20.08 -0.54
CA PRO A 106 -10.31 -20.21 0.58
C PRO A 106 -9.69 -20.73 1.88
N ASP A 107 -8.66 -21.54 1.77
CA ASP A 107 -7.94 -22.19 2.86
C ASP A 107 -6.69 -21.42 3.33
N PHE A 108 -6.41 -20.26 2.73
CA PHE A 108 -5.28 -19.44 3.09
C PHE A 108 -5.53 -18.68 4.40
N THR A 109 -4.69 -18.91 5.40
CA THR A 109 -4.84 -18.38 6.77
C THR A 109 -3.84 -17.30 7.14
N GLU A 110 -2.81 -17.05 6.30
CA GLU A 110 -1.68 -16.18 6.62
C GLU A 110 -1.84 -14.73 6.11
N SER A 111 -3.08 -14.26 5.93
CA SER A 111 -3.35 -12.89 5.44
C SER A 111 -2.74 -11.81 6.33
N HIS A 112 -2.69 -12.04 7.64
CA HIS A 112 -2.05 -11.15 8.60
C HIS A 112 -0.53 -11.05 8.39
N GLU A 113 0.12 -12.15 7.99
CA GLU A 113 1.54 -12.18 7.68
C GLU A 113 1.86 -11.37 6.41
N VAL A 114 1.00 -11.46 5.41
CA VAL A 114 1.10 -10.63 4.21
C VAL A 114 1.01 -9.15 4.58
N ALA A 115 0.01 -8.76 5.37
CA ALA A 115 -0.18 -7.38 5.82
C ALA A 115 1.00 -6.86 6.67
N ASN A 116 1.73 -7.73 7.36
CA ASN A 116 2.92 -7.37 8.12
C ASN A 116 4.01 -6.74 7.24
N GLY A 117 4.07 -7.05 5.95
CA GLY A 117 5.01 -6.40 5.04
C GLY A 117 4.87 -4.88 5.01
N ALA A 118 3.64 -4.39 4.90
CA ALA A 118 3.35 -2.97 4.94
C ALA A 118 3.51 -2.38 6.35
N SER A 119 2.96 -3.04 7.37
CA SER A 119 3.02 -2.56 8.76
C SER A 119 4.46 -2.41 9.25
N LYS A 120 5.32 -3.37 8.92
CA LYS A 120 6.74 -3.35 9.29
C LYS A 120 7.43 -2.14 8.67
N LEU A 121 7.21 -1.88 7.38
CA LEU A 121 7.80 -0.73 6.71
C LEU A 121 7.38 0.59 7.38
N LEU A 122 6.10 0.76 7.69
CA LEU A 122 5.62 1.98 8.34
C LEU A 122 6.28 2.21 9.71
N CYS A 123 6.48 1.13 10.49
CA CYS A 123 7.20 1.21 11.77
C CYS A 123 8.70 1.47 11.58
N GLU A 124 9.33 0.88 10.57
CA GLU A 124 10.73 1.13 10.23
C GLU A 124 10.96 2.61 9.87
N VAL A 125 10.05 3.20 9.11
CA VAL A 125 10.15 4.59 8.61
C VAL A 125 9.76 5.62 9.67
N PHE A 126 8.67 5.40 10.40
CA PHE A 126 8.13 6.38 11.34
C PHE A 126 8.43 6.08 12.81
N GLY A 127 8.99 4.91 13.13
CA GLY A 127 9.16 4.46 14.52
C GLY A 127 7.80 4.26 15.19
N GLU A 128 7.65 4.70 16.43
CA GLU A 128 6.40 4.59 17.20
C GLU A 128 5.20 5.25 16.52
N ARG A 129 5.44 6.31 15.72
CA ARG A 129 4.40 6.98 14.93
C ARG A 129 3.85 6.11 13.80
N GLY A 130 4.57 5.06 13.41
CA GLY A 130 4.16 4.09 12.40
C GLY A 130 3.22 3.01 12.93
N ALA A 131 3.14 2.82 14.24
CA ALA A 131 2.21 1.87 14.86
C ALA A 131 0.75 2.35 14.67
N HIS A 132 -0.09 1.49 14.13
CA HIS A 132 -1.42 1.85 13.64
C HIS A 132 -2.46 0.76 13.93
N ALA A 133 -3.74 1.15 13.94
CA ALA A 133 -4.83 0.19 13.89
C ALA A 133 -4.88 -0.45 12.49
N ARG A 134 -5.14 -1.75 12.41
CA ARG A 134 -5.16 -2.49 11.15
C ARG A 134 -6.39 -3.37 11.00
N THR A 135 -6.92 -3.40 9.79
CA THR A 135 -7.89 -4.39 9.34
C THR A 135 -7.33 -5.10 8.11
N THR A 136 -7.34 -6.42 8.11
CA THR A 136 -7.01 -7.23 6.94
C THR A 136 -8.26 -7.93 6.46
N LEU A 137 -8.63 -7.69 5.20
CA LEU A 137 -9.82 -8.26 4.57
C LEU A 137 -9.39 -9.21 3.45
N VAL A 138 -10.09 -10.33 3.35
CA VAL A 138 -9.88 -11.32 2.30
C VAL A 138 -10.96 -11.15 1.24
N GLY A 139 -10.55 -10.81 0.00
CA GLY A 139 -11.41 -10.78 -1.16
C GLY A 139 -11.41 -12.15 -1.86
N ARG A 140 -12.57 -12.74 -2.03
CA ARG A 140 -12.73 -13.95 -2.83
C ARG A 140 -13.10 -13.57 -4.27
N ARG A 141 -12.11 -13.33 -5.12
CA ARG A 141 -12.36 -13.21 -6.54
C ARG A 141 -12.20 -14.53 -7.24
N SER A 142 -13.23 -14.91 -7.94
CA SER A 142 -13.24 -16.11 -8.77
C SER A 142 -12.72 -15.81 -10.15
N HIS A 143 -11.82 -15.15 -10.55
CA HIS A 143 -11.20 -15.03 -11.89
C HIS A 143 -10.41 -13.71 -12.10
N SER A 144 -9.43 -13.81 -12.95
CA SER A 144 -8.42 -12.88 -13.43
C SER A 144 -8.92 -11.70 -14.28
N ALA A 145 -10.11 -11.20 -14.06
CA ALA A 145 -10.59 -10.02 -14.79
C ALA A 145 -10.35 -8.74 -13.98
N PRO A 146 -9.77 -7.69 -14.58
CA PRO A 146 -9.72 -6.38 -13.93
C PRO A 146 -11.13 -5.87 -13.65
N VAL A 147 -11.31 -5.21 -12.49
CA VAL A 147 -12.59 -4.77 -11.92
C VAL A 147 -13.37 -3.81 -12.81
N TRP A 148 -12.76 -3.23 -13.81
CA TRP A 148 -13.27 -2.14 -14.63
C TRP A 148 -13.31 -2.40 -16.14
N LYS A 149 -13.47 -3.62 -16.57
CA LYS A 149 -14.08 -3.80 -17.88
C LYS A 149 -15.60 -3.61 -17.73
N SER A 150 -16.03 -2.34 -17.57
CA SER A 150 -17.38 -1.96 -17.98
C SER A 150 -17.42 -2.07 -19.49
N ARG A 151 -18.44 -2.72 -19.98
CA ARG A 151 -18.79 -2.76 -21.39
C ARG A 151 -19.16 -1.36 -21.89
#